data_51e1442cbaff9262a929fdf5d5cb95e8
#
_entry.id   51e1442cbaff9262a929fdf5d5cb95e8
#
_cell.length_a   1.000
_cell.length_b   1.000
_cell.length_c   1.000
_cell.angle_alpha   90.00
_cell.angle_beta   90.00
_cell.angle_gamma   90.00
#
_symmetry.space_group_name_H-M   'P 1'
#
loop_
_entity.id
_entity.type
_entity.pdbx_description
1 polymer ?
#
loop_
_entity_poly.entity_id
_entity_poly.type
_entity_poly.pdbx_seq_one_letter_code
_entity_poly.pdbx_strand_id
1 'polypeptide(L)'
;MTNTAALAAAIDAVRQRFGPISVLLNNAANDRRHEMADVTSDDFDRLVAVNFKHQFFAAQAVADDMRALGGGSIINFGSISWMIKGKGYPVYQACKAAARGLTRSLARDLGKQNIRVNSIVPGWVMTERQIKLWVKPESGAEIDAAQCLPGRVMAEDIAAMALFLAADDSRMCTAQDYVVDAGWT
;
A
#
# COMPACT_ATOMS: atom_id res chain seq x y z
N MET A 1 14.01 -0.12 1.04
CA MET A 1 12.96 0.74 1.63
C MET A 1 13.41 1.50 2.87
N THR A 2 14.28 0.94 3.71
CA THR A 2 14.79 1.64 4.92
C THR A 2 15.80 2.76 4.61
N ASN A 3 16.49 2.68 3.47
CA ASN A 3 17.46 3.69 3.01
C ASN A 3 16.81 4.59 1.94
N THR A 4 16.46 5.81 2.31
CA THR A 4 15.80 6.79 1.41
C THR A 4 16.71 7.29 0.29
N ALA A 5 18.02 7.37 0.51
CA ALA A 5 18.97 7.75 -0.55
C ALA A 5 19.04 6.65 -1.64
N ALA A 6 19.09 5.38 -1.23
CA ALA A 6 19.05 4.27 -2.19
C ALA A 6 17.70 4.20 -2.94
N LEU A 7 16.58 4.53 -2.28
CA LEU A 7 15.28 4.64 -2.92
C LEU A 7 15.27 5.75 -3.99
N ALA A 8 15.76 6.93 -3.67
CA ALA A 8 15.87 8.04 -4.61
C ALA A 8 16.75 7.65 -5.82
N ALA A 9 17.92 7.08 -5.58
CA ALA A 9 18.82 6.63 -6.64
C ALA A 9 18.19 5.57 -7.56
N ALA A 10 17.38 4.65 -7.01
CA ALA A 10 16.64 3.67 -7.81
C ALA A 10 15.56 4.33 -8.68
N ILE A 11 14.84 5.32 -8.15
CA ILE A 11 13.86 6.10 -8.92
C ILE A 11 14.55 6.89 -10.02
N ASP A 12 15.71 7.52 -9.75
CA ASP A 12 16.50 8.22 -10.76
C ASP A 12 16.98 7.30 -11.88
N ALA A 13 17.40 6.08 -11.56
CA ALA A 13 17.80 5.10 -12.55
C ALA A 13 16.61 4.67 -13.46
N VAL A 14 15.40 4.53 -12.89
CA VAL A 14 14.19 4.28 -13.67
C VAL A 14 13.89 5.46 -14.60
N ARG A 15 13.95 6.69 -14.08
CA ARG A 15 13.74 7.93 -14.86
C ARG A 15 14.72 8.05 -16.03
N GLN A 16 15.99 7.76 -15.80
CA GLN A 16 17.02 7.80 -16.84
C GLN A 16 16.78 6.78 -17.95
N ARG A 17 16.25 5.61 -17.59
CA ARG A 17 16.06 4.51 -18.54
C ARG A 17 14.74 4.60 -19.31
N PHE A 18 13.66 5.03 -18.66
CA PHE A 18 12.31 4.93 -19.18
C PHE A 18 11.60 6.29 -19.34
N GLY A 19 12.25 7.38 -18.93
CA GLY A 19 11.66 8.71 -18.92
C GLY A 19 10.92 9.01 -17.60
N PRO A 20 10.20 10.16 -17.56
CA PRO A 20 9.51 10.62 -16.38
C PRO A 20 8.40 9.64 -15.94
N ILE A 21 8.21 9.55 -14.63
CA ILE A 21 7.32 8.57 -13.99
C ILE A 21 5.92 9.17 -13.85
N SER A 22 4.92 8.54 -14.47
CA SER A 22 3.51 8.96 -14.39
C SER A 22 2.70 8.19 -13.34
N VAL A 23 3.13 6.99 -12.95
CA VAL A 23 2.43 6.13 -11.98
C VAL A 23 3.39 5.61 -10.94
N LEU A 24 3.02 5.72 -9.65
CA LEU A 24 3.75 5.17 -8.53
C LEU A 24 2.86 4.20 -7.74
N LEU A 25 3.31 2.94 -7.60
CA LEU A 25 2.70 1.96 -6.69
C LEU A 25 3.60 1.73 -5.46
N ASN A 26 3.14 2.16 -4.29
CA ASN A 26 3.81 1.96 -3.02
C ASN A 26 3.38 0.63 -2.36
N ASN A 27 3.66 -0.49 -3.02
CA ASN A 27 3.24 -1.83 -2.59
C ASN A 27 4.16 -2.49 -1.56
N ALA A 28 5.44 -2.12 -1.51
CA ALA A 28 6.42 -2.78 -0.65
C ALA A 28 6.05 -2.70 0.84
N ALA A 29 6.06 -3.85 1.52
CA ALA A 29 5.72 -3.94 2.93
C ALA A 29 6.29 -5.21 3.58
N ASN A 30 6.27 -5.25 4.91
CA ASN A 30 6.61 -6.44 5.69
C ASN A 30 5.66 -6.57 6.89
N ASP A 31 4.85 -7.63 6.87
CA ASP A 31 3.86 -7.98 7.88
C ASP A 31 4.39 -8.96 8.94
N ARG A 32 5.72 -8.96 9.20
CA ARG A 32 6.33 -9.83 10.21
C ARG A 32 5.60 -9.71 11.53
N ARG A 33 5.18 -10.86 12.07
CA ARG A 33 4.53 -10.96 13.36
C ARG A 33 5.52 -10.71 14.49
N HIS A 34 5.07 -10.06 15.57
CA HIS A 34 5.87 -9.77 16.76
C HIS A 34 4.95 -9.56 17.96
N GLU A 35 5.41 -9.90 19.14
CA GLU A 35 4.75 -9.52 20.38
C GLU A 35 5.10 -8.06 20.72
N MET A 36 4.15 -7.35 21.33
CA MET A 36 4.36 -5.94 21.70
C MET A 36 5.56 -5.76 22.66
N ALA A 37 5.73 -6.68 23.58
CA ALA A 37 6.80 -6.63 24.59
C ALA A 37 8.21 -6.80 24.01
N ASP A 38 8.33 -7.43 22.83
CA ASP A 38 9.62 -7.75 22.20
C ASP A 38 10.12 -6.68 21.23
N VAL A 39 9.31 -5.64 20.97
CA VAL A 39 9.67 -4.59 20.02
C VAL A 39 10.64 -3.61 20.65
N THR A 40 11.87 -3.56 20.14
CA THR A 40 12.85 -2.52 20.48
C THR A 40 12.58 -1.24 19.68
N SER A 41 13.19 -0.11 20.12
CA SER A 41 13.14 1.15 19.38
C SER A 41 13.65 0.99 17.95
N ASP A 42 14.76 0.29 17.74
CA ASP A 42 15.35 0.05 16.42
C ASP A 42 14.44 -0.82 15.55
N ASP A 43 13.75 -1.83 16.14
CA ASP A 43 12.75 -2.62 15.42
C ASP A 43 11.56 -1.77 15.01
N PHE A 44 11.07 -0.89 15.90
CA PHE A 44 9.99 0.04 15.61
C PHE A 44 10.35 0.95 14.42
N ASP A 45 11.50 1.60 14.46
CA ASP A 45 11.98 2.50 13.41
C ASP A 45 12.13 1.77 12.07
N ARG A 46 12.67 0.55 12.09
CA ARG A 46 12.81 -0.30 10.91
C ARG A 46 11.45 -0.70 10.34
N LEU A 47 10.48 -1.06 11.19
CA LEU A 47 9.12 -1.42 10.76
C LEU A 47 8.38 -0.22 10.16
N VAL A 48 8.52 0.96 10.74
CA VAL A 48 7.98 2.21 10.19
C VAL A 48 8.65 2.53 8.85
N ALA A 49 9.96 2.40 8.77
CA ALA A 49 10.70 2.68 7.54
C ALA A 49 10.26 1.79 6.36
N VAL A 50 10.05 0.48 6.60
CA VAL A 50 9.68 -0.47 5.55
C VAL A 50 8.19 -0.46 5.21
N ASN A 51 7.30 -0.03 6.12
CA ASN A 51 5.86 -0.10 5.92
C ASN A 51 5.18 1.24 5.65
N PHE A 52 5.86 2.38 5.95
CA PHE A 52 5.23 3.70 5.83
C PHE A 52 6.17 4.77 5.27
N LYS A 53 7.37 4.97 5.87
CA LYS A 53 8.27 6.08 5.52
C LYS A 53 8.57 6.14 4.02
N HIS A 54 8.80 5.00 3.37
CA HIS A 54 9.11 4.93 1.95
C HIS A 54 7.99 5.47 1.05
N GLN A 55 6.71 5.36 1.47
CA GLN A 55 5.58 5.86 0.67
C GLN A 55 5.67 7.38 0.49
N PHE A 56 6.02 8.10 1.55
CA PHE A 56 6.21 9.54 1.47
C PHE A 56 7.39 9.92 0.57
N PHE A 57 8.57 9.32 0.79
CA PHE A 57 9.77 9.69 0.04
C PHE A 57 9.73 9.25 -1.43
N ALA A 58 9.07 8.14 -1.75
CA ALA A 58 8.83 7.76 -3.14
C ALA A 58 7.87 8.75 -3.83
N ALA A 59 6.78 9.14 -3.17
CA ALA A 59 5.86 10.15 -3.69
C ALA A 59 6.58 11.49 -3.94
N GLN A 60 7.41 11.93 -2.98
CA GLN A 60 8.22 13.14 -3.12
C GLN A 60 9.15 13.07 -4.33
N ALA A 61 9.82 11.92 -4.54
CA ALA A 61 10.80 11.75 -5.61
C ALA A 61 10.19 11.73 -7.03
N VAL A 62 8.90 11.38 -7.19
CA VAL A 62 8.23 11.32 -8.50
C VAL A 62 7.31 12.51 -8.78
N ALA A 63 7.05 13.35 -7.78
CA ALA A 63 6.08 14.45 -7.92
C ALA A 63 6.43 15.43 -9.04
N ASP A 64 7.71 15.73 -9.24
CA ASP A 64 8.17 16.65 -10.29
C ASP A 64 8.01 16.03 -11.69
N ASP A 65 8.22 14.73 -11.84
CA ASP A 65 7.95 14.03 -13.10
C ASP A 65 6.47 14.14 -13.46
N MET A 66 5.58 13.85 -12.51
CA MET A 66 4.15 13.92 -12.70
C MET A 66 3.68 15.35 -13.04
N ARG A 67 4.26 16.37 -12.40
CA ARG A 67 4.00 17.79 -12.76
C ARG A 67 4.40 18.07 -14.20
N ALA A 68 5.58 17.66 -14.61
CA ALA A 68 6.10 17.87 -15.97
C ALA A 68 5.25 17.15 -17.02
N LEU A 69 4.65 16.01 -16.66
CA LEU A 69 3.71 15.25 -17.53
C LEU A 69 2.29 15.83 -17.54
N GLY A 70 1.98 16.83 -16.72
CA GLY A 70 0.64 17.41 -16.60
C GLY A 70 -0.32 16.59 -15.71
N GLY A 71 0.18 15.61 -14.99
CA GLY A 71 -0.59 14.78 -14.05
C GLY A 71 0.05 13.43 -13.77
N GLY A 72 -0.56 12.68 -12.86
CA GLY A 72 -0.06 11.37 -12.49
C GLY A 72 -0.96 10.64 -11.48
N SER A 73 -0.57 9.42 -11.12
CA SER A 73 -1.28 8.60 -10.15
C SER A 73 -0.33 7.98 -9.12
N ILE A 74 -0.57 8.27 -7.85
CA ILE A 74 0.12 7.65 -6.71
C ILE A 74 -0.86 6.70 -6.01
N ILE A 75 -0.46 5.45 -5.86
CA ILE A 75 -1.26 4.37 -5.28
C ILE A 75 -0.53 3.81 -4.07
N ASN A 76 -1.00 4.15 -2.88
CA ASN A 76 -0.49 3.62 -1.63
C ASN A 76 -1.17 2.30 -1.28
N PHE A 77 -0.52 1.47 -0.46
CA PHE A 77 -1.10 0.22 0.00
C PHE A 77 -1.34 0.25 1.51
N GLY A 78 -2.61 0.29 1.89
CA GLY A 78 -3.09 0.06 3.24
C GLY A 78 -3.16 -1.43 3.59
N SER A 79 -4.12 -1.81 4.42
CA SER A 79 -4.52 -3.17 4.78
C SER A 79 -5.79 -3.12 5.62
N ILE A 80 -6.68 -4.11 5.52
CA ILE A 80 -7.80 -4.23 6.44
C ILE A 80 -7.38 -4.61 7.87
N SER A 81 -6.14 -5.04 8.07
CA SER A 81 -5.65 -5.58 9.36
C SER A 81 -5.91 -4.68 10.57
N TRP A 82 -5.85 -3.37 10.41
CA TRP A 82 -6.16 -2.41 11.47
C TRP A 82 -7.68 -2.25 11.67
N MET A 83 -8.48 -2.44 10.63
CA MET A 83 -9.94 -2.34 10.68
C MET A 83 -10.55 -3.52 11.43
N ILE A 84 -10.04 -4.73 11.19
CA ILE A 84 -10.50 -5.98 11.81
C ILE A 84 -9.82 -6.27 13.16
N LYS A 85 -9.03 -5.35 13.70
CA LYS A 85 -8.30 -5.52 14.99
C LYS A 85 -7.37 -6.73 14.97
N GLY A 86 -6.64 -6.96 13.87
CA GLY A 86 -5.73 -8.09 13.73
C GLY A 86 -4.71 -8.17 14.87
N LYS A 87 -4.21 -9.37 15.19
CA LYS A 87 -3.32 -9.63 16.33
C LYS A 87 -1.90 -9.94 15.90
N GLY A 88 -0.89 -9.53 16.70
CA GLY A 88 0.50 -9.97 16.56
C GLY A 88 1.35 -9.14 15.57
N TYR A 89 0.97 -7.91 15.24
CA TYR A 89 1.74 -6.98 14.39
C TYR A 89 1.30 -5.51 14.55
N PRO A 90 1.30 -4.97 15.80
CA PRO A 90 0.72 -3.64 16.07
C PRO A 90 1.41 -2.51 15.30
N VAL A 91 2.74 -2.53 15.13
CA VAL A 91 3.47 -1.49 14.38
C VAL A 91 3.09 -1.51 12.88
N TYR A 92 2.96 -2.70 12.30
CA TYR A 92 2.50 -2.83 10.92
C TYR A 92 1.09 -2.24 10.73
N GLN A 93 0.16 -2.58 11.61
CA GLN A 93 -1.22 -2.05 11.55
C GLN A 93 -1.25 -0.53 11.66
N ALA A 94 -0.47 0.05 12.59
CA ALA A 94 -0.35 1.49 12.73
C ALA A 94 0.17 2.14 11.43
N CYS A 95 1.19 1.56 10.79
CA CYS A 95 1.71 2.03 9.51
C CYS A 95 0.65 1.95 8.40
N LYS A 96 -0.13 0.86 8.37
CA LYS A 96 -1.18 0.67 7.34
C LYS A 96 -2.38 1.59 7.56
N ALA A 97 -2.73 1.91 8.80
CA ALA A 97 -3.70 2.95 9.11
C ALA A 97 -3.18 4.35 8.72
N ALA A 98 -1.90 4.64 8.98
CA ALA A 98 -1.27 5.92 8.63
C ALA A 98 -1.24 6.18 7.12
N ALA A 99 -1.17 5.13 6.28
CA ALA A 99 -1.22 5.26 4.82
C ALA A 99 -2.48 6.00 4.33
N ARG A 100 -3.62 5.84 5.02
CA ARG A 100 -4.86 6.56 4.74
C ARG A 100 -4.69 8.08 4.96
N GLY A 101 -4.13 8.47 6.10
CA GLY A 101 -3.87 9.88 6.41
C GLY A 101 -2.91 10.51 5.39
N LEU A 102 -1.81 9.81 5.06
CA LEU A 102 -0.85 10.26 4.05
C LEU A 102 -1.52 10.41 2.67
N THR A 103 -2.31 9.44 2.24
CA THR A 103 -3.05 9.48 0.97
C THR A 103 -3.91 10.73 0.85
N ARG A 104 -4.69 11.05 1.87
CA ARG A 104 -5.59 12.21 1.88
C ARG A 104 -4.83 13.53 1.88
N SER A 105 -3.75 13.63 2.65
CA SER A 105 -2.89 14.82 2.69
C SER A 105 -2.22 15.06 1.34
N LEU A 106 -1.54 14.06 0.79
CA LEU A 106 -0.88 14.19 -0.51
C LEU A 106 -1.88 14.47 -1.65
N ALA A 107 -3.08 13.90 -1.61
CA ALA A 107 -4.13 14.21 -2.59
C ALA A 107 -4.53 15.69 -2.54
N ARG A 108 -4.57 16.30 -1.34
CA ARG A 108 -4.86 17.73 -1.17
C ARG A 108 -3.73 18.60 -1.69
N ASP A 109 -2.49 18.23 -1.39
CA ASP A 109 -1.30 19.00 -1.76
C ASP A 109 -1.02 18.96 -3.27
N LEU A 110 -1.24 17.80 -3.90
CA LEU A 110 -0.87 17.54 -5.29
C LEU A 110 -2.03 17.65 -6.30
N GLY A 111 -3.28 17.65 -5.82
CA GLY A 111 -4.46 17.57 -6.68
C GLY A 111 -4.61 18.72 -7.69
N LYS A 112 -4.21 19.95 -7.33
CA LYS A 112 -4.22 21.09 -8.26
C LYS A 112 -3.22 20.94 -9.42
N GLN A 113 -2.31 19.98 -9.32
CA GLN A 113 -1.33 19.63 -10.34
C GLN A 113 -1.77 18.39 -11.13
N ASN A 114 -3.07 18.04 -11.04
CA ASN A 114 -3.65 16.86 -11.69
C ASN A 114 -2.99 15.53 -11.26
N ILE A 115 -2.42 15.47 -10.04
CA ILE A 115 -1.85 14.25 -9.47
C ILE A 115 -2.86 13.67 -8.51
N ARG A 116 -3.34 12.47 -8.83
CA ARG A 116 -4.28 11.72 -7.99
C ARG A 116 -3.51 10.87 -6.97
N VAL A 117 -4.03 10.78 -5.76
CA VAL A 117 -3.42 9.94 -4.72
C VAL A 117 -4.53 9.12 -4.07
N ASN A 118 -4.44 7.80 -4.16
CA ASN A 118 -5.40 6.86 -3.60
C ASN A 118 -4.69 5.75 -2.82
N SER A 119 -5.45 5.00 -2.06
CA SER A 119 -4.98 3.83 -1.32
C SER A 119 -5.79 2.60 -1.73
N ILE A 120 -5.10 1.50 -2.02
CA ILE A 120 -5.72 0.17 -2.05
C ILE A 120 -5.58 -0.43 -0.66
N VAL A 121 -6.66 -1.00 -0.14
CA VAL A 121 -6.74 -1.62 1.17
C VAL A 121 -7.08 -3.09 0.99
N PRO A 122 -6.07 -3.97 0.80
CA PRO A 122 -6.28 -5.38 0.58
C PRO A 122 -6.82 -6.10 1.82
N GLY A 123 -7.65 -7.11 1.58
CA GLY A 123 -7.99 -8.16 2.51
C GLY A 123 -6.84 -9.16 2.69
N TRP A 124 -7.18 -10.40 3.04
CA TRP A 124 -6.19 -11.47 3.12
C TRP A 124 -5.92 -12.08 1.74
N VAL A 125 -4.93 -11.56 1.05
CA VAL A 125 -4.57 -11.96 -0.31
C VAL A 125 -3.76 -13.25 -0.28
N MET A 126 -4.17 -14.25 -1.03
CA MET A 126 -3.52 -15.57 -1.11
C MET A 126 -2.27 -15.56 -1.98
N THR A 127 -1.26 -14.81 -1.56
CA THR A 127 0.07 -14.88 -2.17
C THR A 127 0.82 -16.12 -1.65
N GLU A 128 1.81 -16.61 -2.40
CA GLU A 128 2.67 -17.73 -1.98
C GLU A 128 3.27 -17.51 -0.58
N ARG A 129 3.69 -16.26 -0.29
CA ARG A 129 4.24 -15.89 1.02
C ARG A 129 3.19 -16.02 2.12
N GLN A 130 1.97 -15.53 1.90
CA GLN A 130 0.89 -15.61 2.88
C GLN A 130 0.49 -17.07 3.13
N ILE A 131 0.34 -17.86 2.08
CA ILE A 131 0.02 -19.28 2.16
C ILE A 131 1.09 -20.02 2.98
N LYS A 132 2.37 -19.78 2.69
CA LYS A 132 3.49 -20.46 3.36
C LYS A 132 3.63 -20.10 4.83
N LEU A 133 3.39 -18.84 5.19
CA LEU A 133 3.71 -18.33 6.53
C LEU A 133 2.51 -18.28 7.49
N TRP A 134 1.30 -18.02 6.99
CA TRP A 134 0.19 -17.63 7.84
C TRP A 134 -1.10 -18.42 7.63
N VAL A 135 -1.31 -19.02 6.46
CA VAL A 135 -2.49 -19.85 6.21
C VAL A 135 -2.34 -21.19 6.91
N LYS A 136 -3.32 -21.51 7.75
CA LYS A 136 -3.43 -22.77 8.50
C LYS A 136 -4.62 -23.57 7.99
N PRO A 137 -4.77 -24.86 8.35
CA PRO A 137 -5.92 -25.67 7.95
C PRO A 137 -7.28 -25.03 8.29
N GLU A 138 -7.38 -24.37 9.46
CA GLU A 138 -8.59 -23.69 9.93
C GLU A 138 -8.86 -22.33 9.26
N SER A 139 -7.88 -21.74 8.60
CA SER A 139 -8.00 -20.39 7.99
C SER A 139 -9.09 -20.35 6.91
N GLY A 140 -9.37 -21.46 6.24
CA GLY A 140 -10.45 -21.55 5.26
C GLY A 140 -11.81 -21.20 5.86
N ALA A 141 -12.15 -21.78 6.99
CA ALA A 141 -13.41 -21.53 7.68
C ALA A 141 -13.49 -20.09 8.23
N GLU A 142 -12.38 -19.55 8.73
CA GLU A 142 -12.31 -18.15 9.17
C GLU A 142 -12.62 -17.19 8.01
N ILE A 143 -11.98 -17.40 6.86
CA ILE A 143 -12.19 -16.57 5.68
C ILE A 143 -13.63 -16.68 5.18
N ASP A 144 -14.16 -17.90 5.08
CA ASP A 144 -15.54 -18.14 4.59
C ASP A 144 -16.60 -17.51 5.52
N ALA A 145 -16.32 -17.44 6.81
CA ALA A 145 -17.20 -16.79 7.78
C ALA A 145 -17.13 -15.25 7.74
N ALA A 146 -15.99 -14.68 7.32
CA ALA A 146 -15.75 -13.26 7.35
C ALA A 146 -16.07 -12.56 6.02
N GLN A 147 -15.88 -13.22 4.87
CA GLN A 147 -16.14 -12.65 3.56
C GLN A 147 -17.62 -12.76 3.15
N CYS A 148 -18.12 -11.77 2.41
CA CYS A 148 -19.44 -11.83 1.77
C CYS A 148 -19.41 -12.62 0.45
N LEU A 149 -18.31 -12.54 -0.29
CA LEU A 149 -18.14 -13.27 -1.56
C LEU A 149 -17.48 -14.63 -1.33
N PRO A 150 -17.88 -15.68 -2.06
CA PRO A 150 -17.20 -16.96 -2.02
C PRO A 150 -15.80 -16.87 -2.66
N GLY A 151 -14.92 -17.78 -2.28
CA GLY A 151 -13.58 -17.87 -2.86
C GLY A 151 -12.51 -17.17 -2.01
N ARG A 152 -11.45 -16.73 -2.66
CA ARG A 152 -10.28 -16.12 -2.00
C ARG A 152 -9.86 -14.88 -2.77
N VAL A 153 -9.43 -13.85 -2.05
CA VAL A 153 -8.82 -12.67 -2.68
C VAL A 153 -7.44 -13.07 -3.20
N MET A 154 -7.23 -12.90 -4.49
CA MET A 154 -5.99 -13.24 -5.17
C MET A 154 -5.19 -11.98 -5.53
N ALA A 155 -3.94 -12.16 -5.94
CA ALA A 155 -3.09 -11.03 -6.34
C ALA A 155 -3.66 -10.28 -7.56
N GLU A 156 -4.33 -11.01 -8.45
CA GLU A 156 -4.97 -10.50 -9.67
C GLU A 156 -6.12 -9.53 -9.34
N ASP A 157 -6.87 -9.75 -8.26
CA ASP A 157 -7.96 -8.88 -7.82
C ASP A 157 -7.40 -7.52 -7.38
N ILE A 158 -6.27 -7.54 -6.68
CA ILE A 158 -5.57 -6.33 -6.26
C ILE A 158 -4.93 -5.61 -7.47
N ALA A 159 -4.37 -6.38 -8.41
CA ALA A 159 -3.78 -5.85 -9.62
C ALA A 159 -4.82 -5.16 -10.52
N ALA A 160 -6.03 -5.72 -10.63
CA ALA A 160 -7.13 -5.10 -11.38
C ALA A 160 -7.50 -3.72 -10.81
N MET A 161 -7.60 -3.58 -9.48
CA MET A 161 -7.83 -2.29 -8.84
C MET A 161 -6.66 -1.33 -9.05
N ALA A 162 -5.41 -1.82 -8.98
CA ALA A 162 -4.23 -0.99 -9.23
C ALA A 162 -4.20 -0.47 -10.67
N LEU A 163 -4.56 -1.30 -11.66
CA LEU A 163 -4.67 -0.90 -13.07
C LEU A 163 -5.76 0.16 -13.27
N PHE A 164 -6.94 -0.01 -12.67
CA PHE A 164 -8.00 1.00 -12.70
C PHE A 164 -7.52 2.34 -12.14
N LEU A 165 -6.86 2.32 -10.97
CA LEU A 165 -6.35 3.55 -10.35
C LEU A 165 -5.18 4.18 -11.10
N ALA A 166 -4.41 3.40 -11.86
CA ALA A 166 -3.32 3.90 -12.70
C ALA A 166 -3.83 4.57 -13.99
N ALA A 167 -4.97 4.12 -14.50
CA ALA A 167 -5.55 4.56 -15.77
C ALA A 167 -6.42 5.82 -15.64
N ASP A 168 -6.73 6.44 -16.78
CA ASP A 168 -7.60 7.62 -16.87
C ASP A 168 -9.07 7.31 -16.54
N ASP A 169 -9.48 6.04 -16.55
CA ASP A 169 -10.79 5.60 -16.09
C ASP A 169 -11.10 6.07 -14.65
N SER A 170 -10.06 6.26 -13.85
CA SER A 170 -10.15 6.78 -12.48
C SER A 170 -9.80 8.28 -12.34
N ARG A 171 -9.87 9.07 -13.42
CA ARG A 171 -9.46 10.50 -13.46
C ARG A 171 -10.10 11.38 -12.38
N MET A 172 -11.28 11.04 -11.89
CA MET A 172 -11.97 11.78 -10.83
C MET A 172 -11.88 11.08 -9.46
N CYS A 173 -11.07 10.02 -9.34
CA CYS A 173 -10.86 9.28 -8.10
C CYS A 173 -9.58 9.77 -7.42
N THR A 174 -9.70 10.42 -6.27
CA THR A 174 -8.55 10.84 -5.45
C THR A 174 -8.94 10.92 -3.98
N ALA A 175 -7.97 10.82 -3.07
CA ALA A 175 -8.13 10.86 -1.62
C ALA A 175 -9.01 9.73 -1.03
N GLN A 176 -9.16 8.60 -1.74
CA GLN A 176 -10.01 7.48 -1.34
C GLN A 176 -9.21 6.24 -0.97
N ASP A 177 -9.83 5.43 -0.10
CA ASP A 177 -9.42 4.05 0.17
C ASP A 177 -10.34 3.12 -0.64
N TYR A 178 -9.72 2.24 -1.42
CA TYR A 178 -10.40 1.20 -2.19
C TYR A 178 -10.17 -0.15 -1.53
N VAL A 179 -11.16 -0.59 -0.78
CA VAL A 179 -11.11 -1.88 -0.09
C VAL A 179 -11.35 -3.00 -1.09
N VAL A 180 -10.45 -4.00 -1.10
CA VAL A 180 -10.53 -5.20 -1.93
C VAL A 180 -10.33 -6.41 -1.03
N ASP A 181 -11.40 -6.87 -0.39
CA ASP A 181 -11.38 -7.85 0.70
C ASP A 181 -12.52 -8.87 0.63
N ALA A 182 -13.27 -8.90 -0.47
CA ALA A 182 -14.45 -9.73 -0.66
C ALA A 182 -15.58 -9.46 0.38
N GLY A 183 -15.61 -8.26 0.97
CA GLY A 183 -16.61 -7.87 1.96
C GLY A 183 -16.30 -8.34 3.38
N TRP A 184 -15.04 -8.41 3.76
CA TRP A 184 -14.62 -8.76 5.13
C TRP A 184 -14.88 -7.62 6.13
N THR A 185 -14.73 -6.35 5.73
CA THR A 185 -14.92 -5.16 6.60
C THR A 185 -16.20 -4.40 6.31
#